data_5798c253bc9810ee56e6b7748a87acd2
#
_entry.id   5798c253bc9810ee56e6b7748a87acd2
#
_cell.length_a   1.000
_cell.length_b   1.000
_cell.length_c   1.000
_cell.angle_alpha   90.00
_cell.angle_beta   90.00
_cell.angle_gamma   90.00
#
_symmetry.space_group_name_H-M   'P 1'
#
loop_
_entity.id
_entity.type
_entity.pdbx_description
1 polymer ?
#
loop_
_entity_poly.entity_id
_entity_poly.type
_entity_poly.pdbx_seq_one_letter_code
_entity_poly.pdbx_strand_id
1 'polypeptide(L)'
;VEENKIYAGAGALLSKVAATALSESLTGFEFAAGIPGTLGGAVRMNAGAYGGEMKQVLESVEVMTADGEFLTIPVEEMGLAYRTSVVEQKNYIVLEAVISLEKGNPEKIKEVMDDLKEKRVTKQPLEYASAGSTFKRPEGYFAGKLIEDAGLRGFRVGDAQVSEKHCGFVINRGNASAAEIMELMRQVEDKVEENSGVRLEAEVRRIGEF
;
A
#
# COMPACT_ATOMS: atom_id res chain seq x y z
N VAL A 1 -13.51 -11.88 16.93
CA VAL A 1 -12.25 -11.72 17.67
C VAL A 1 -12.22 -12.75 18.77
N GLU A 2 -11.08 -13.41 18.94
CA GLU A 2 -10.84 -14.39 20.00
C GLU A 2 -9.51 -14.03 20.67
N GLU A 3 -9.57 -13.68 21.97
CA GLU A 3 -8.42 -13.23 22.76
C GLU A 3 -7.67 -12.05 22.10
N ASN A 4 -6.54 -12.34 21.43
CA ASN A 4 -5.70 -11.36 20.74
C ASN A 4 -5.68 -11.58 19.21
N LYS A 5 -6.57 -12.42 18.68
CA LYS A 5 -6.66 -12.74 17.25
C LYS A 5 -7.92 -12.16 16.63
N ILE A 6 -7.75 -11.60 15.43
CA ILE A 6 -8.84 -11.09 14.59
C ILE A 6 -8.94 -12.00 13.36
N TYR A 7 -10.08 -12.64 13.18
CA TYR A 7 -10.44 -13.41 11.98
C TYR A 7 -11.21 -12.48 11.04
N ALA A 8 -10.73 -12.27 9.85
CA ALA A 8 -11.35 -11.33 8.94
C ALA A 8 -11.30 -11.82 7.49
N GLY A 9 -12.46 -11.79 6.84
CA GLY A 9 -12.59 -12.13 5.42
C GLY A 9 -11.84 -11.16 4.52
N ALA A 10 -11.38 -11.62 3.36
CA ALA A 10 -10.57 -10.87 2.41
C ALA A 10 -11.20 -9.53 1.97
N GLY A 11 -12.53 -9.43 1.92
CA GLY A 11 -13.27 -8.21 1.58
C GLY A 11 -13.36 -7.16 2.70
N ALA A 12 -12.90 -7.47 3.92
CA ALA A 12 -12.93 -6.52 5.03
C ALA A 12 -12.00 -5.33 4.75
N LEU A 13 -12.50 -4.11 4.93
CA LEU A 13 -11.68 -2.90 4.82
C LEU A 13 -10.63 -2.85 5.93
N LEU A 14 -9.41 -2.49 5.61
CA LEU A 14 -8.32 -2.37 6.60
C LEU A 14 -8.68 -1.37 7.72
N SER A 15 -9.36 -0.29 7.39
CA SER A 15 -9.86 0.67 8.38
C SER A 15 -10.87 0.05 9.36
N LYS A 16 -11.69 -0.90 8.88
CA LYS A 16 -12.65 -1.63 9.74
C LYS A 16 -11.92 -2.59 10.67
N VAL A 17 -10.93 -3.31 10.15
CA VAL A 17 -10.09 -4.23 10.96
C VAL A 17 -9.33 -3.43 12.04
N ALA A 18 -8.74 -2.28 11.68
CA ALA A 18 -8.05 -1.41 12.63
C ALA A 18 -8.97 -0.84 13.70
N ALA A 19 -10.20 -0.44 13.33
CA ALA A 19 -11.20 0.02 14.31
C ALA A 19 -11.62 -1.11 15.26
N THR A 20 -11.73 -2.35 14.77
CA THR A 20 -12.00 -3.53 15.60
C THR A 20 -10.83 -3.79 16.55
N ALA A 21 -9.57 -3.73 16.08
CA ALA A 21 -8.40 -3.88 16.93
C ALA A 21 -8.40 -2.86 18.08
N LEU A 22 -8.68 -1.57 17.78
CA LEU A 22 -8.79 -0.52 18.79
C LEU A 22 -9.90 -0.83 19.82
N SER A 23 -11.10 -1.25 19.35
CA SER A 23 -12.22 -1.55 20.28
C SER A 23 -11.94 -2.70 21.22
N GLU A 24 -11.08 -3.64 20.81
CA GLU A 24 -10.64 -4.81 21.59
C GLU A 24 -9.33 -4.55 22.37
N SER A 25 -8.84 -3.31 22.34
CA SER A 25 -7.55 -2.92 22.96
C SER A 25 -6.37 -3.73 22.46
N LEU A 26 -6.33 -3.99 21.15
CA LEU A 26 -5.28 -4.73 20.45
C LEU A 26 -4.38 -3.75 19.68
N THR A 27 -3.08 -3.76 19.97
CA THR A 27 -2.05 -2.94 19.33
C THR A 27 -1.27 -3.74 18.28
N GLY A 28 -0.68 -3.05 17.31
CA GLY A 28 0.14 -3.62 16.24
C GLY A 28 -0.46 -3.47 14.84
N PHE A 29 -1.75 -3.06 14.71
CA PHE A 29 -2.41 -2.87 13.43
C PHE A 29 -2.65 -1.39 13.06
N GLU A 30 -2.13 -0.44 13.82
CA GLU A 30 -2.34 1.00 13.66
C GLU A 30 -1.86 1.51 12.30
N PHE A 31 -0.75 0.95 11.77
CA PHE A 31 -0.18 1.31 10.46
C PHE A 31 -1.17 1.13 9.30
N ALA A 32 -2.09 0.17 9.44
CA ALA A 32 -3.04 -0.20 8.39
C ALA A 32 -4.31 0.67 8.39
N ALA A 33 -4.58 1.42 9.47
CA ALA A 33 -5.82 2.18 9.64
C ALA A 33 -6.12 3.17 8.52
N GLY A 34 -5.08 3.76 7.94
CA GLY A 34 -5.20 4.74 6.85
C GLY A 34 -4.88 4.17 5.46
N ILE A 35 -4.55 2.89 5.31
CA ILE A 35 -4.32 2.29 3.99
C ILE A 35 -5.68 2.05 3.31
N PRO A 36 -5.95 2.64 2.14
CA PRO A 36 -7.19 2.36 1.41
C PRO A 36 -7.11 0.98 0.76
N GLY A 37 -8.05 0.11 1.10
CA GLY A 37 -8.10 -1.24 0.53
C GLY A 37 -8.69 -2.27 1.46
N THR A 38 -8.71 -3.50 0.97
CA THR A 38 -9.22 -4.67 1.68
C THR A 38 -8.09 -5.54 2.23
N LEU A 39 -8.42 -6.38 3.20
CA LEU A 39 -7.48 -7.31 3.81
C LEU A 39 -6.82 -8.25 2.78
N GLY A 40 -7.61 -8.82 1.86
CA GLY A 40 -7.07 -9.71 0.83
C GLY A 40 -6.05 -9.03 -0.08
N GLY A 41 -6.30 -7.78 -0.48
CA GLY A 41 -5.34 -6.98 -1.23
C GLY A 41 -4.08 -6.66 -0.43
N ALA A 42 -4.23 -6.38 0.87
CA ALA A 42 -3.11 -6.11 1.77
C ALA A 42 -2.23 -7.35 1.98
N VAL A 43 -2.82 -8.52 2.16
CA VAL A 43 -2.12 -9.82 2.26
C VAL A 43 -1.35 -10.10 0.96
N ARG A 44 -2.02 -9.96 -0.20
CA ARG A 44 -1.42 -10.25 -1.50
C ARG A 44 -0.11 -9.50 -1.74
N MET A 45 -0.04 -8.24 -1.33
CA MET A 45 1.11 -7.37 -1.59
C MET A 45 1.95 -7.06 -0.34
N ASN A 46 1.74 -7.76 0.77
CA ASN A 46 2.38 -7.41 2.03
C ASN A 46 2.30 -5.90 2.30
N ALA A 47 1.08 -5.36 2.31
CA ALA A 47 0.87 -3.92 2.44
C ALA A 47 1.51 -3.40 3.74
N GLY A 48 2.15 -2.25 3.64
CA GLY A 48 2.78 -1.60 4.78
C GLY A 48 2.83 -0.08 4.65
N ALA A 49 2.90 0.58 5.78
CA ALA A 49 3.05 2.03 5.90
C ALA A 49 3.69 2.37 7.25
N TYR A 50 4.47 3.44 7.30
CA TYR A 50 5.06 3.99 8.54
C TYR A 50 5.87 2.99 9.38
N GLY A 51 6.52 2.02 8.72
CA GLY A 51 7.35 1.00 9.38
C GLY A 51 6.61 -0.27 9.80
N GLY A 52 5.26 -0.30 9.70
CA GLY A 52 4.47 -1.52 9.87
C GLY A 52 4.16 -2.19 8.52
N GLU A 53 4.01 -3.50 8.51
CA GLU A 53 3.61 -4.30 7.35
C GLU A 53 2.83 -5.54 7.76
N MET A 54 2.04 -6.12 6.82
CA MET A 54 1.18 -7.28 7.10
C MET A 54 1.95 -8.47 7.66
N LYS A 55 3.19 -8.72 7.20
CA LYS A 55 4.06 -9.79 7.70
C LYS A 55 4.24 -9.81 9.22
N GLN A 56 4.18 -8.64 9.85
CA GLN A 56 4.43 -8.51 11.30
C GLN A 56 3.24 -8.92 12.15
N VAL A 57 2.05 -9.00 11.55
CA VAL A 57 0.79 -9.19 12.28
C VAL A 57 -0.05 -10.38 11.77
N LEU A 58 0.28 -10.94 10.60
CA LEU A 58 -0.37 -12.14 10.10
C LEU A 58 0.11 -13.37 10.88
N GLU A 59 -0.84 -14.27 11.16
CA GLU A 59 -0.56 -15.63 11.66
C GLU A 59 -0.72 -16.65 10.55
N SER A 60 -1.85 -16.62 9.85
CA SER A 60 -2.16 -17.50 8.73
C SER A 60 -3.15 -16.89 7.77
N VAL A 61 -3.24 -17.44 6.57
CA VAL A 61 -4.15 -17.00 5.53
C VAL A 61 -4.83 -18.22 4.90
N GLU A 62 -6.15 -18.19 4.80
CA GLU A 62 -6.89 -19.13 3.99
C GLU A 62 -6.99 -18.61 2.55
N VAL A 63 -6.62 -19.46 1.60
CA VAL A 63 -6.64 -19.14 0.18
C VAL A 63 -7.35 -20.21 -0.63
N MET A 64 -7.84 -19.83 -1.81
CA MET A 64 -8.27 -20.75 -2.84
C MET A 64 -7.25 -20.73 -3.98
N THR A 65 -6.81 -21.91 -4.41
CA THR A 65 -5.91 -22.08 -5.55
C THR A 65 -6.65 -21.89 -6.88
N ALA A 66 -5.91 -21.82 -8.00
CA ALA A 66 -6.51 -21.75 -9.34
C ALA A 66 -7.36 -23.00 -9.67
N ASP A 67 -7.04 -24.15 -9.06
CA ASP A 67 -7.76 -25.41 -9.25
C ASP A 67 -8.97 -25.57 -8.30
N GLY A 68 -9.23 -24.55 -7.47
CA GLY A 68 -10.35 -24.53 -6.53
C GLY A 68 -10.09 -25.25 -5.21
N GLU A 69 -8.85 -25.60 -4.90
CA GLU A 69 -8.49 -26.20 -3.61
C GLU A 69 -8.37 -25.12 -2.53
N PHE A 70 -8.75 -25.45 -1.30
CA PHE A 70 -8.63 -24.58 -0.14
C PHE A 70 -7.37 -24.93 0.65
N LEU A 71 -6.54 -23.94 0.94
CA LEU A 71 -5.30 -24.11 1.69
C LEU A 71 -5.23 -23.08 2.81
N THR A 72 -4.78 -23.51 3.99
CA THR A 72 -4.37 -22.58 5.07
C THR A 72 -2.84 -22.48 5.06
N ILE A 73 -2.32 -21.31 4.82
CA ILE A 73 -0.88 -21.04 4.69
C ILE A 73 -0.43 -20.23 5.92
N PRO A 74 0.50 -20.78 6.74
CA PRO A 74 1.07 -20.04 7.86
C PRO A 74 1.98 -18.90 7.35
N VAL A 75 2.17 -17.86 8.17
CA VAL A 75 2.90 -16.64 7.75
C VAL A 75 4.32 -16.93 7.26
N GLU A 76 4.99 -17.92 7.82
CA GLU A 76 6.35 -18.34 7.46
C GLU A 76 6.44 -18.85 6.01
N GLU A 77 5.35 -19.42 5.49
CA GLU A 77 5.27 -19.97 4.13
C GLU A 77 4.70 -18.96 3.13
N MET A 78 4.23 -17.80 3.60
CA MET A 78 3.64 -16.76 2.76
C MET A 78 4.64 -16.03 1.85
N GLY A 79 5.96 -16.18 2.07
CA GLY A 79 6.98 -15.52 1.27
C GLY A 79 6.84 -14.00 1.21
N LEU A 80 6.39 -13.40 2.31
CA LEU A 80 6.09 -11.96 2.40
C LEU A 80 7.37 -11.13 2.32
N ALA A 81 7.45 -10.29 1.29
CA ALA A 81 8.51 -9.32 1.09
C ALA A 81 7.92 -8.01 0.53
N TYR A 82 8.76 -7.05 0.17
CA TYR A 82 8.30 -5.75 -0.32
C TYR A 82 7.41 -5.91 -1.56
N ARG A 83 6.12 -5.61 -1.41
CA ARG A 83 5.09 -5.65 -2.47
C ARG A 83 4.93 -7.02 -3.13
N THR A 84 5.15 -8.12 -2.40
CA THR A 84 4.98 -9.49 -2.92
C THR A 84 4.59 -10.49 -1.83
N SER A 85 4.00 -11.59 -2.25
CA SER A 85 3.67 -12.77 -1.44
C SER A 85 3.52 -14.00 -2.33
N VAL A 86 3.46 -15.18 -1.73
CA VAL A 86 3.11 -16.44 -2.43
C VAL A 86 1.74 -16.35 -3.10
N VAL A 87 0.81 -15.59 -2.54
CA VAL A 87 -0.53 -15.35 -3.11
C VAL A 87 -0.44 -14.70 -4.49
N GLU A 88 0.46 -13.71 -4.65
CA GLU A 88 0.71 -13.08 -5.94
C GLU A 88 1.41 -14.03 -6.91
N GLN A 89 2.47 -14.68 -6.45
CA GLN A 89 3.32 -15.53 -7.28
C GLN A 89 2.57 -16.75 -7.84
N LYS A 90 1.69 -17.34 -7.03
CA LYS A 90 0.90 -18.53 -7.40
C LYS A 90 -0.52 -18.19 -7.87
N ASN A 91 -0.86 -16.91 -7.94
CA ASN A 91 -2.17 -16.43 -8.37
C ASN A 91 -3.34 -17.01 -7.52
N TYR A 92 -3.12 -17.13 -6.21
CA TYR A 92 -4.13 -17.57 -5.27
C TYR A 92 -5.15 -16.45 -4.96
N ILE A 93 -6.33 -16.83 -4.49
CA ILE A 93 -7.38 -15.92 -4.03
C ILE A 93 -7.43 -15.99 -2.51
N VAL A 94 -7.17 -14.89 -1.82
CA VAL A 94 -7.34 -14.81 -0.37
C VAL A 94 -8.82 -14.86 -0.01
N LEU A 95 -9.17 -15.68 0.94
CA LEU A 95 -10.54 -15.82 1.47
C LEU A 95 -10.66 -15.19 2.85
N GLU A 96 -9.77 -15.55 3.77
CA GLU A 96 -9.73 -15.07 5.14
C GLU A 96 -8.27 -14.96 5.60
N ALA A 97 -8.02 -14.11 6.60
CA ALA A 97 -6.74 -14.07 7.30
C ALA A 97 -6.93 -13.98 8.81
N VAL A 98 -6.03 -14.63 9.53
CA VAL A 98 -5.89 -14.51 10.98
C VAL A 98 -4.79 -13.51 11.28
N ILE A 99 -5.15 -12.47 12.02
CA ILE A 99 -4.25 -11.40 12.46
C ILE A 99 -4.04 -11.59 13.96
N SER A 100 -2.78 -11.77 14.36
CA SER A 100 -2.38 -11.92 15.76
C SER A 100 -1.74 -10.62 16.25
N LEU A 101 -2.30 -10.05 17.31
CA LEU A 101 -1.93 -8.75 17.85
C LEU A 101 -1.59 -8.87 19.33
N GLU A 102 -1.21 -7.77 19.96
CA GLU A 102 -0.91 -7.73 21.39
C GLU A 102 -1.96 -6.90 22.15
N LYS A 103 -2.16 -7.20 23.45
CA LYS A 103 -3.00 -6.35 24.31
C LYS A 103 -2.26 -5.03 24.56
N GLY A 104 -2.95 -3.91 24.38
CA GLY A 104 -2.41 -2.57 24.50
C GLY A 104 -3.34 -1.62 25.25
N ASN A 105 -2.86 -0.39 25.45
CA ASN A 105 -3.69 0.67 26.00
C ASN A 105 -4.49 1.33 24.88
N PRO A 106 -5.82 1.35 24.92
CA PRO A 106 -6.68 1.88 23.83
C PRO A 106 -6.44 3.38 23.54
N GLU A 107 -6.07 4.17 24.57
CA GLU A 107 -5.79 5.60 24.39
C GLU A 107 -4.51 5.78 23.57
N LYS A 108 -3.45 4.98 23.85
CA LYS A 108 -2.21 5.01 23.08
C LYS A 108 -2.40 4.49 21.65
N ILE A 109 -3.17 3.42 21.46
CA ILE A 109 -3.50 2.89 20.13
C ILE A 109 -4.18 3.99 19.31
N LYS A 110 -5.17 4.65 19.90
CA LYS A 110 -5.89 5.75 19.26
C LYS A 110 -4.97 6.93 18.94
N GLU A 111 -4.10 7.32 19.85
CA GLU A 111 -3.11 8.41 19.65
C GLU A 111 -2.21 8.09 18.43
N VAL A 112 -1.68 6.87 18.33
CA VAL A 112 -0.88 6.43 17.17
C VAL A 112 -1.69 6.47 15.88
N MET A 113 -2.92 5.96 15.88
CA MET A 113 -3.78 6.00 14.69
C MET A 113 -4.08 7.44 14.24
N ASP A 114 -4.35 8.34 15.17
CA ASP A 114 -4.62 9.76 14.89
C ASP A 114 -3.36 10.47 14.34
N ASP A 115 -2.17 10.23 14.91
CA ASP A 115 -0.88 10.74 14.40
C ASP A 115 -0.60 10.25 12.98
N LEU A 116 -0.79 8.96 12.71
CA LEU A 116 -0.61 8.40 11.36
C LEU A 116 -1.61 8.97 10.35
N LYS A 117 -2.85 9.21 10.77
CA LYS A 117 -3.86 9.88 9.96
C LYS A 117 -3.45 11.31 9.64
N GLU A 118 -3.00 12.09 10.63
CA GLU A 118 -2.53 13.46 10.44
C GLU A 118 -1.35 13.51 9.48
N LYS A 119 -0.34 12.65 9.67
CA LYS A 119 0.80 12.53 8.75
C LYS A 119 0.36 12.25 7.31
N ARG A 120 -0.65 11.40 7.12
CA ARG A 120 -1.19 11.08 5.79
C ARG A 120 -1.88 12.28 5.17
N VAL A 121 -2.81 12.92 5.88
CA VAL A 121 -3.55 14.09 5.41
C VAL A 121 -2.60 15.25 5.08
N THR A 122 -1.59 15.46 5.92
CA THR A 122 -0.63 16.56 5.74
C THR A 122 0.31 16.31 4.55
N LYS A 123 0.76 15.06 4.33
CA LYS A 123 1.81 14.76 3.36
C LYS A 123 1.32 14.23 2.01
N GLN A 124 0.12 13.66 1.93
CA GLN A 124 -0.39 13.08 0.69
C GLN A 124 -1.42 13.99 0.00
N PRO A 125 -1.48 14.00 -1.34
CA PRO A 125 -2.39 14.85 -2.13
C PRO A 125 -3.80 14.24 -2.19
N LEU A 126 -4.47 14.08 -1.03
CA LEU A 126 -5.76 13.40 -0.90
C LEU A 126 -6.92 14.15 -1.58
N GLU A 127 -6.73 15.41 -1.90
CA GLU A 127 -7.66 16.27 -2.62
C GLU A 127 -7.76 15.97 -4.13
N TYR A 128 -6.82 15.18 -4.66
CA TYR A 128 -6.79 14.78 -6.07
C TYR A 128 -6.93 13.28 -6.26
N ALA A 129 -7.52 12.88 -7.37
CA ALA A 129 -7.53 11.48 -7.77
C ALA A 129 -6.10 11.01 -8.09
N SER A 130 -5.69 9.89 -7.50
CA SER A 130 -4.41 9.24 -7.74
C SER A 130 -4.48 7.75 -7.40
N ALA A 131 -3.51 6.98 -7.90
CA ALA A 131 -3.37 5.56 -7.57
C ALA A 131 -2.43 5.31 -6.37
N GLY A 132 -2.18 6.33 -5.53
CA GLY A 132 -1.22 6.28 -4.44
C GLY A 132 0.21 6.58 -4.89
N SER A 133 1.22 5.97 -4.24
CA SER A 133 2.60 6.05 -4.69
C SER A 133 2.74 5.40 -6.05
N THR A 134 3.26 6.16 -7.01
CA THR A 134 3.29 5.73 -8.42
C THR A 134 4.43 4.75 -8.70
N PHE A 135 5.54 4.90 -7.98
CA PHE A 135 6.74 4.08 -8.17
C PHE A 135 7.10 3.34 -6.89
N LYS A 136 7.64 2.14 -7.06
CA LYS A 136 8.24 1.36 -5.98
C LYS A 136 9.43 2.12 -5.38
N ARG A 137 9.73 1.83 -4.13
CA ARG A 137 10.93 2.36 -3.47
C ARG A 137 12.16 1.63 -4.01
N PRO A 138 13.10 2.30 -4.69
CA PRO A 138 14.35 1.68 -5.11
C PRO A 138 15.23 1.33 -3.89
N GLU A 139 16.05 0.32 -4.03
CA GLU A 139 16.98 -0.08 -2.97
C GLU A 139 17.94 1.08 -2.62
N GLY A 140 18.02 1.42 -1.35
CA GLY A 140 18.86 2.53 -0.85
C GLY A 140 18.31 3.93 -1.10
N TYR A 141 17.17 4.09 -1.78
CA TYR A 141 16.62 5.40 -2.16
C TYR A 141 15.15 5.56 -1.79
N PHE A 142 14.63 6.77 -1.97
CA PHE A 142 13.20 7.09 -1.91
C PHE A 142 12.76 7.64 -3.26
N ALA A 143 11.82 7.00 -3.94
CA ALA A 143 11.35 7.43 -5.25
C ALA A 143 10.91 8.90 -5.28
N GLY A 144 10.11 9.35 -4.29
CA GLY A 144 9.69 10.75 -4.21
C GLY A 144 10.84 11.75 -4.08
N LYS A 145 11.93 11.38 -3.40
CA LYS A 145 13.11 12.22 -3.28
C LYS A 145 13.89 12.29 -4.59
N LEU A 146 14.09 11.17 -5.28
CA LEU A 146 14.73 11.15 -6.60
C LEU A 146 13.97 12.00 -7.63
N ILE A 147 12.63 11.92 -7.62
CA ILE A 147 11.77 12.73 -8.50
C ILE A 147 11.90 14.23 -8.17
N GLU A 148 11.95 14.58 -6.89
CA GLU A 148 12.16 15.96 -6.43
C GLU A 148 13.53 16.49 -6.83
N ASP A 149 14.59 15.70 -6.64
CA ASP A 149 15.98 16.07 -6.97
C ASP A 149 16.18 16.22 -8.48
N ALA A 150 15.42 15.50 -9.30
CA ALA A 150 15.36 15.68 -10.74
C ALA A 150 14.57 16.94 -11.17
N GLY A 151 14.08 17.75 -10.21
CA GLY A 151 13.36 19.00 -10.50
C GLY A 151 11.93 18.78 -11.03
N LEU A 152 11.32 17.62 -10.78
CA LEU A 152 10.05 17.23 -11.38
C LEU A 152 8.82 17.53 -10.53
N ARG A 153 8.97 18.22 -9.41
CA ARG A 153 7.82 18.69 -8.59
C ARG A 153 6.90 19.55 -9.45
N GLY A 154 5.63 19.17 -9.53
CA GLY A 154 4.63 19.87 -10.34
C GLY A 154 4.74 19.65 -11.86
N PHE A 155 5.67 18.81 -12.34
CA PHE A 155 5.82 18.50 -13.76
C PHE A 155 4.55 17.86 -14.34
N ARG A 156 4.15 18.25 -15.56
CA ARG A 156 2.86 17.89 -16.16
C ARG A 156 2.96 17.34 -17.57
N VAL A 157 2.01 16.44 -17.89
CA VAL A 157 1.63 16.06 -19.25
C VAL A 157 0.11 16.13 -19.30
N GLY A 158 -0.45 17.08 -20.04
CA GLY A 158 -1.88 17.35 -20.00
C GLY A 158 -2.37 17.66 -18.58
N ASP A 159 -3.40 16.94 -18.12
CA ASP A 159 -3.93 17.05 -16.75
C ASP A 159 -3.31 16.06 -15.75
N ALA A 160 -2.38 15.19 -16.19
CA ALA A 160 -1.55 14.40 -15.30
C ALA A 160 -0.41 15.25 -14.73
N GLN A 161 -0.16 15.17 -13.41
CA GLN A 161 0.86 15.97 -12.74
C GLN A 161 1.59 15.17 -11.66
N VAL A 162 2.92 15.38 -11.52
CA VAL A 162 3.67 15.04 -10.31
C VAL A 162 3.19 15.96 -9.19
N SER A 163 2.69 15.41 -8.10
CA SER A 163 2.13 16.19 -7.02
C SER A 163 3.16 17.17 -6.42
N GLU A 164 2.75 18.41 -6.22
CA GLU A 164 3.55 19.42 -5.53
C GLU A 164 3.71 19.12 -4.04
N LYS A 165 2.74 18.40 -3.45
CA LYS A 165 2.72 18.03 -2.04
C LYS A 165 3.60 16.81 -1.73
N HIS A 166 3.65 15.83 -2.65
CA HIS A 166 4.45 14.62 -2.51
C HIS A 166 4.87 14.08 -3.88
N CYS A 167 6.13 14.26 -4.26
CA CYS A 167 6.62 13.91 -5.60
C CYS A 167 6.51 12.41 -5.97
N GLY A 168 6.32 11.51 -5.02
CA GLY A 168 6.04 10.09 -5.28
C GLY A 168 4.64 9.80 -5.84
N PHE A 169 3.76 10.82 -5.93
CA PHE A 169 2.39 10.69 -6.42
C PHE A 169 2.22 11.36 -7.78
N VAL A 170 1.65 10.63 -8.73
CA VAL A 170 1.04 11.22 -9.93
C VAL A 170 -0.44 11.45 -9.64
N ILE A 171 -0.91 12.65 -9.86
CA ILE A 171 -2.29 13.09 -9.62
C ILE A 171 -2.99 13.45 -10.92
N ASN A 172 -4.30 13.25 -10.95
CA ASN A 172 -5.16 13.76 -12.00
C ASN A 172 -5.73 15.13 -11.57
N ARG A 173 -5.37 16.19 -12.29
CA ARG A 173 -5.82 17.58 -12.01
C ARG A 173 -7.22 17.88 -12.52
N GLY A 174 -7.78 16.99 -13.32
CA GLY A 174 -9.10 17.20 -13.92
C GLY A 174 -9.51 16.02 -14.79
N ASN A 175 -9.11 16.02 -16.04
CA ASN A 175 -9.52 15.06 -17.05
C ASN A 175 -8.34 14.31 -17.69
N ALA A 176 -7.26 14.04 -16.91
CA ALA A 176 -6.13 13.29 -17.43
C ALA A 176 -6.56 11.94 -18.00
N SER A 177 -6.18 11.66 -19.21
CA SER A 177 -6.32 10.35 -19.83
C SER A 177 -5.29 9.37 -19.29
N ALA A 178 -5.55 8.06 -19.45
CA ALA A 178 -4.58 7.04 -19.09
C ALA A 178 -3.27 7.21 -19.90
N ALA A 179 -3.35 7.61 -21.17
CA ALA A 179 -2.19 7.89 -22.01
C ALA A 179 -1.34 9.04 -21.45
N GLU A 180 -1.95 10.13 -20.99
CA GLU A 180 -1.21 11.25 -20.36
C GLU A 180 -0.53 10.82 -19.06
N ILE A 181 -1.19 10.02 -18.22
CA ILE A 181 -0.61 9.48 -16.99
C ILE A 181 0.59 8.59 -17.31
N MET A 182 0.46 7.70 -18.30
CA MET A 182 1.53 6.81 -18.72
C MET A 182 2.71 7.56 -19.32
N GLU A 183 2.45 8.57 -20.16
CA GLU A 183 3.52 9.41 -20.74
C GLU A 183 4.23 10.23 -19.66
N LEU A 184 3.49 10.77 -18.68
CA LEU A 184 4.11 11.44 -17.53
C LEU A 184 5.01 10.49 -16.75
N MET A 185 4.54 9.27 -16.47
CA MET A 185 5.34 8.26 -15.75
C MET A 185 6.63 7.93 -16.51
N ARG A 186 6.53 7.70 -17.83
CA ARG A 186 7.70 7.43 -18.68
C ARG A 186 8.72 8.59 -18.64
N GLN A 187 8.26 9.84 -18.77
CA GLN A 187 9.14 11.01 -18.70
C GLN A 187 9.78 11.16 -17.32
N VAL A 188 9.07 10.83 -16.24
CA VAL A 188 9.63 10.84 -14.87
C VAL A 188 10.71 9.76 -14.73
N GLU A 189 10.48 8.53 -15.22
CA GLU A 189 11.47 7.46 -15.22
C GLU A 189 12.75 7.88 -15.95
N ASP A 190 12.62 8.39 -17.18
CA ASP A 190 13.75 8.80 -18.02
C ASP A 190 14.56 9.94 -17.35
N LYS A 191 13.89 10.98 -16.86
CA LYS A 191 14.56 12.13 -16.22
C LYS A 191 15.23 11.79 -14.88
N VAL A 192 14.63 10.90 -14.10
CA VAL A 192 15.24 10.43 -12.85
C VAL A 192 16.48 9.58 -13.16
N GLU A 193 16.41 8.70 -14.15
CA GLU A 193 17.54 7.90 -14.58
C GLU A 193 18.69 8.77 -15.11
N GLU A 194 18.39 9.77 -15.93
CA GLU A 194 19.38 10.76 -16.41
C GLU A 194 20.06 11.52 -15.25
N ASN A 195 19.30 11.90 -14.23
CA ASN A 195 19.79 12.71 -13.12
C ASN A 195 20.58 11.90 -12.07
N SER A 196 20.17 10.66 -11.80
CA SER A 196 20.66 9.87 -10.66
C SER A 196 21.28 8.53 -11.03
N GLY A 197 21.10 8.06 -12.26
CA GLY A 197 21.47 6.71 -12.69
C GLY A 197 20.53 5.61 -12.12
N VAL A 198 19.46 5.99 -11.40
CA VAL A 198 18.51 5.05 -10.82
C VAL A 198 17.25 4.97 -11.67
N ARG A 199 16.94 3.80 -12.20
CA ARG A 199 15.69 3.57 -12.90
C ARG A 199 14.56 3.29 -11.92
N LEU A 200 13.47 4.06 -12.03
CA LEU A 200 12.27 3.83 -11.25
C LEU A 200 11.47 2.66 -11.83
N GLU A 201 10.79 1.91 -10.96
CA GLU A 201 9.85 0.86 -11.32
C GLU A 201 8.43 1.26 -10.91
N ALA A 202 7.47 1.20 -11.83
CA ALA A 202 6.08 1.52 -11.54
C ALA A 202 5.49 0.53 -10.51
N GLU A 203 4.82 1.06 -9.47
CA GLU A 203 4.00 0.26 -8.54
C GLU A 203 2.56 0.11 -9.07
N VAL A 204 2.08 1.10 -9.81
CA VAL A 204 0.73 1.07 -10.40
C VAL A 204 0.62 -0.01 -11.48
N ARG A 205 -0.48 -0.76 -11.45
CA ARG A 205 -0.77 -1.81 -12.42
C ARG A 205 -1.69 -1.26 -13.52
N ARG A 206 -1.37 -1.60 -14.75
CA ARG A 206 -2.16 -1.22 -15.93
C ARG A 206 -3.14 -2.34 -16.23
N ILE A 207 -4.41 -2.01 -16.37
CA ILE A 207 -5.47 -2.96 -16.70
C ILE A 207 -6.28 -2.37 -17.85
N GLY A 208 -6.36 -3.08 -18.97
CA GLY A 208 -7.05 -2.66 -20.19
C GLY A 208 -6.11 -2.43 -21.37
N GLU A 209 -6.68 -1.91 -22.47
CA GLU A 209 -5.94 -1.48 -23.66
C GLU A 209 -5.71 0.04 -23.59
N PHE A 210 -4.50 0.52 -23.93
CA PHE A 210 -4.09 1.92 -23.85
C PHE A 210 -3.44 2.38 -25.14
#